data_f41690aac51ab048fdc8d4173bbed756
#
_entry.id   f41690aac51ab048fdc8d4173bbed756
#
_cell.length_a   1.000
_cell.length_b   1.000
_cell.length_c   1.000
_cell.angle_alpha   90.00
_cell.angle_beta   90.00
_cell.angle_gamma   90.00
#
_symmetry.space_group_name_H-M   'P 1'
#
loop_
_entity.id
_entity.type
_entity.pdbx_description
1 polymer ?
#
loop_
_entity_poly.entity_id
_entity_poly.type
_entity_poly.pdbx_seq_one_letter_code
_entity_poly.pdbx_strand_id
1 'polypeptide(L)'
;MAPVLEVSNLSTVFHTRRGLVRAVQDVSFSVNAGETLAIVGESGCGKTITALSLMRLIPQPPGEIVSGSVKVDGTDLLQLDEPAMRKMRGGKIAMIFQEPMTALNPLMTIGKQIAEMVMLHDGLPKQAARTRAVEMLHHVKIPEPERRAKEYPHQMSGGMRQRAMIAMALACKPKVLVADEPTTALDVTIQAQILDLIGDLQREFGTAVVLITHDLGVVAETAQRVVVMYAGRKVEEASVGELFANPLHPYPKGLLGSIPRVGSARGLDVSPDERLREISGMVPALNDLPPGCAFAPRCTQAAPRCHVERPPFELKQPDHFAACWQT
;
A
#
# COMPACT_ATOMS: atom_id res chain seq x y z
N MET A 1 1.95 12.92 19.32
CA MET A 1 2.66 13.64 18.23
C MET A 1 1.70 13.80 17.06
N ALA A 2 1.80 14.85 16.25
CA ALA A 2 0.98 14.96 15.04
C ALA A 2 1.41 13.89 14.02
N PRO A 3 0.47 13.27 13.27
CA PRO A 3 0.80 12.30 12.25
C PRO A 3 1.59 12.96 11.10
N VAL A 4 2.52 12.22 10.49
CA VAL A 4 3.29 12.70 9.34
C VAL A 4 2.52 12.59 8.03
N LEU A 5 1.60 11.63 7.93
CA LEU A 5 0.61 11.51 6.87
C LEU A 5 -0.79 11.54 7.49
N GLU A 6 -1.65 12.41 6.97
CA GLU A 6 -3.07 12.48 7.34
C GLU A 6 -3.91 12.49 6.07
N VAL A 7 -4.78 11.50 5.95
CA VAL A 7 -5.73 11.34 4.84
C VAL A 7 -7.13 11.47 5.41
N SER A 8 -7.94 12.40 4.85
CA SER A 8 -9.29 12.67 5.33
C SER A 8 -10.27 12.62 4.17
N ASN A 9 -11.28 11.77 4.27
CA ASN A 9 -12.44 11.65 3.39
C ASN A 9 -12.07 11.56 1.90
N LEU A 10 -10.95 10.87 1.60
CA LEU A 10 -10.43 10.75 0.24
C LEU A 10 -11.40 9.94 -0.63
N SER A 11 -11.79 10.52 -1.78
CA SER A 11 -12.65 9.85 -2.75
C SER A 11 -12.12 10.04 -4.16
N THR A 12 -12.02 8.94 -4.90
CA THR A 12 -11.53 8.90 -6.29
C THR A 12 -12.50 8.13 -7.17
N VAL A 13 -12.83 8.71 -8.30
CA VAL A 13 -13.79 8.16 -9.27
C VAL A 13 -13.15 8.02 -10.65
N PHE A 14 -13.75 7.18 -11.49
CA PHE A 14 -13.40 7.05 -12.90
C PHE A 14 -14.66 7.18 -13.77
N HIS A 15 -14.61 8.08 -14.75
CA HIS A 15 -15.65 8.26 -15.74
C HIS A 15 -15.44 7.25 -16.87
N THR A 16 -16.21 6.16 -16.88
CA THR A 16 -16.10 5.10 -17.87
C THR A 16 -17.31 5.09 -18.82
N ARG A 17 -17.18 4.42 -19.96
CA ARG A 17 -18.31 4.23 -20.91
C ARG A 17 -19.49 3.48 -20.25
N ARG A 18 -19.27 2.71 -19.18
CA ARG A 18 -20.29 1.96 -18.44
C ARG A 18 -20.81 2.71 -17.22
N GLY A 19 -20.47 3.99 -17.05
CA GLY A 19 -20.88 4.81 -15.93
C GLY A 19 -19.74 5.20 -15.00
N LEU A 20 -20.10 5.79 -13.88
CA LEU A 20 -19.18 6.25 -12.84
C LEU A 20 -18.74 5.10 -11.94
N VAL A 21 -17.44 4.86 -11.89
CA VAL A 21 -16.81 3.87 -11.00
C VAL A 21 -16.23 4.60 -9.80
N ARG A 22 -16.73 4.33 -8.61
CA ARG A 22 -16.23 4.90 -7.35
C ARG A 22 -15.15 4.00 -6.75
N ALA A 23 -13.90 4.19 -7.18
CA ALA A 23 -12.79 3.32 -6.82
C ALA A 23 -12.30 3.50 -5.38
N VAL A 24 -12.39 4.71 -4.83
CA VAL A 24 -12.11 5.03 -3.42
C VAL A 24 -13.24 5.91 -2.92
N GLN A 25 -13.78 5.61 -1.75
CA GLN A 25 -14.94 6.30 -1.20
C GLN A 25 -14.74 6.58 0.28
N ASP A 26 -14.55 7.86 0.61
CA ASP A 26 -14.53 8.37 1.98
C ASP A 26 -13.49 7.67 2.88
N VAL A 27 -12.28 7.48 2.34
CA VAL A 27 -11.19 6.80 3.04
C VAL A 27 -10.42 7.81 3.87
N SER A 28 -10.33 7.54 5.18
CA SER A 28 -9.58 8.36 6.14
C SER A 28 -8.66 7.49 6.98
N PHE A 29 -7.40 7.88 7.14
CA PHE A 29 -6.42 7.25 8.02
C PHE A 29 -5.25 8.20 8.28
N SER A 30 -4.45 7.88 9.28
CA SER A 30 -3.22 8.64 9.57
C SER A 30 -2.05 7.68 9.83
N VAL A 31 -0.83 8.18 9.62
CA VAL A 31 0.41 7.41 9.87
C VAL A 31 1.41 8.31 10.60
N ASN A 32 1.98 7.81 11.68
CA ASN A 32 3.00 8.50 12.44
C ASN A 32 4.41 8.29 11.84
N ALA A 33 5.36 9.13 12.21
CA ALA A 33 6.76 8.93 11.82
C ALA A 33 7.28 7.57 12.33
N GLY A 34 7.93 6.80 11.47
CA GLY A 34 8.44 5.48 11.80
C GLY A 34 7.39 4.39 11.98
N GLU A 35 6.11 4.68 11.70
CA GLU A 35 5.02 3.69 11.72
C GLU A 35 4.86 3.05 10.35
N THR A 36 4.55 1.74 10.32
CA THR A 36 4.04 1.05 9.14
C THR A 36 2.54 0.80 9.31
N LEU A 37 1.74 1.42 8.45
CA LEU A 37 0.31 1.14 8.29
C LEU A 37 0.13 0.23 7.07
N ALA A 38 -0.43 -0.96 7.28
CA ALA A 38 -0.81 -1.83 6.17
C ALA A 38 -2.21 -1.48 5.63
N ILE A 39 -2.38 -1.52 4.31
CA ILE A 39 -3.68 -1.46 3.63
C ILE A 39 -3.89 -2.79 2.91
N VAL A 40 -4.90 -3.55 3.35
CA VAL A 40 -5.16 -4.91 2.85
C VAL A 40 -6.55 -5.05 2.25
N GLY A 41 -6.75 -6.09 1.44
CA GLY A 41 -8.03 -6.47 0.84
C GLY A 41 -7.83 -7.21 -0.47
N GLU A 42 -8.91 -7.78 -1.03
CA GLU A 42 -8.88 -8.49 -2.31
C GLU A 42 -8.51 -7.59 -3.48
N SER A 43 -8.09 -8.18 -4.60
CA SER A 43 -7.80 -7.43 -5.83
C SER A 43 -9.01 -6.61 -6.27
N GLY A 44 -8.77 -5.39 -6.76
CA GLY A 44 -9.83 -4.47 -7.20
C GLY A 44 -10.59 -3.73 -6.08
N CYS A 45 -10.25 -3.91 -4.79
CA CYS A 45 -10.92 -3.19 -3.71
C CYS A 45 -10.50 -1.72 -3.53
N GLY A 46 -9.60 -1.19 -4.38
CA GLY A 46 -9.21 0.23 -4.38
C GLY A 46 -7.85 0.57 -3.76
N LYS A 47 -7.05 -0.40 -3.30
CA LYS A 47 -5.75 -0.17 -2.62
C LYS A 47 -4.76 0.64 -3.48
N THR A 48 -4.44 0.13 -4.67
CA THR A 48 -3.54 0.83 -5.63
C THR A 48 -4.07 2.21 -6.01
N ILE A 49 -5.40 2.35 -6.20
CA ILE A 49 -6.00 3.65 -6.51
C ILE A 49 -5.86 4.61 -5.31
N THR A 50 -5.95 4.12 -4.08
CA THR A 50 -5.66 4.91 -2.88
C THR A 50 -4.19 5.38 -2.92
N ALA A 51 -3.22 4.49 -3.15
CA ALA A 51 -1.80 4.86 -3.27
C ALA A 51 -1.55 5.94 -4.35
N LEU A 52 -2.09 5.73 -5.55
CA LEU A 52 -1.96 6.69 -6.66
C LEU A 52 -2.64 8.02 -6.35
N SER A 53 -3.75 8.01 -5.59
CA SER A 53 -4.43 9.24 -5.15
C SER A 53 -3.59 10.04 -4.17
N LEU A 54 -2.90 9.37 -3.20
CA LEU A 54 -1.96 10.03 -2.29
C LEU A 54 -0.87 10.77 -3.05
N MET A 55 -0.40 10.19 -4.16
CA MET A 55 0.65 10.74 -5.02
C MET A 55 0.10 11.70 -6.10
N ARG A 56 -1.22 11.87 -6.23
CA ARG A 56 -1.87 12.56 -7.36
C ARG A 56 -1.39 12.03 -8.72
N LEU A 57 -1.26 10.71 -8.83
CA LEU A 57 -0.85 10.00 -10.06
C LEU A 57 -2.03 9.33 -10.77
N ILE A 58 -3.26 9.66 -10.38
CA ILE A 58 -4.46 9.19 -11.10
C ILE A 58 -4.49 9.82 -12.50
N PRO A 59 -4.57 9.00 -13.58
CA PRO A 59 -4.68 9.52 -14.95
C PRO A 59 -5.94 10.38 -15.12
N GLN A 60 -5.80 11.59 -15.59
CA GLN A 60 -6.90 12.55 -15.82
C GLN A 60 -6.92 12.98 -17.27
N PRO A 61 -7.97 12.64 -18.09
CA PRO A 61 -9.06 11.69 -17.81
C PRO A 61 -8.58 10.23 -17.88
N PRO A 62 -9.32 9.20 -17.44
CA PRO A 62 -10.73 9.22 -16.99
C PRO A 62 -10.90 9.35 -15.47
N GLY A 63 -9.82 9.39 -14.68
CA GLY A 63 -9.89 9.45 -13.22
C GLY A 63 -10.00 10.87 -12.68
N GLU A 64 -10.55 11.00 -11.48
CA GLU A 64 -10.69 12.26 -10.77
C GLU A 64 -10.69 12.03 -9.24
N ILE A 65 -9.91 12.83 -8.50
CA ILE A 65 -10.02 12.91 -7.04
C ILE A 65 -11.10 13.94 -6.72
N VAL A 66 -12.27 13.48 -6.29
CA VAL A 66 -13.47 14.35 -6.17
C VAL A 66 -13.62 14.97 -4.79
N SER A 67 -13.01 14.42 -3.75
CA SER A 67 -13.06 14.98 -2.40
C SER A 67 -11.90 14.49 -1.51
N GLY A 68 -11.74 15.13 -0.38
CA GLY A 68 -10.80 14.79 0.67
C GLY A 68 -9.61 15.72 0.77
N SER A 69 -8.70 15.39 1.69
CA SER A 69 -7.39 16.03 1.83
C SER A 69 -6.32 14.97 2.09
N VAL A 70 -5.10 15.25 1.64
CA VAL A 70 -3.92 14.43 1.86
C VAL A 70 -2.81 15.31 2.36
N LYS A 71 -2.54 15.28 3.67
CA LYS A 71 -1.52 16.13 4.29
C LYS A 71 -0.26 15.32 4.57
N VAL A 72 0.87 15.82 4.11
CA VAL A 72 2.20 15.32 4.47
C VAL A 72 2.94 16.43 5.21
N ASP A 73 3.32 16.17 6.44
CA ASP A 73 3.99 17.14 7.32
C ASP A 73 3.19 18.47 7.39
N GLY A 74 1.84 18.37 7.50
CA GLY A 74 0.90 19.49 7.56
C GLY A 74 0.55 20.13 6.22
N THR A 75 1.23 19.81 5.12
CA THR A 75 0.96 20.37 3.78
C THR A 75 -0.05 19.53 3.03
N ASP A 76 -1.19 20.10 2.64
CA ASP A 76 -2.21 19.40 1.83
C ASP A 76 -1.78 19.30 0.36
N LEU A 77 -1.46 18.08 -0.06
CA LEU A 77 -0.98 17.77 -1.41
C LEU A 77 -2.03 18.03 -2.49
N LEU A 78 -3.32 17.92 -2.15
CA LEU A 78 -4.40 18.09 -3.12
C LEU A 78 -4.63 19.57 -3.50
N GLN A 79 -4.14 20.50 -2.67
CA GLN A 79 -4.24 21.95 -2.91
C GLN A 79 -3.02 22.54 -3.62
N LEU A 80 -1.95 21.77 -3.80
CA LEU A 80 -0.72 22.26 -4.44
C LEU A 80 -0.90 22.38 -5.96
N ASP A 81 -0.26 23.37 -6.56
CA ASP A 81 -0.02 23.40 -8.00
C ASP A 81 0.97 22.29 -8.42
N GLU A 82 1.05 22.00 -9.71
CA GLU A 82 1.91 20.88 -10.19
C GLU A 82 3.42 21.11 -9.95
N PRO A 83 3.96 22.34 -10.08
CA PRO A 83 5.35 22.61 -9.71
C PRO A 83 5.67 22.32 -8.23
N ALA A 84 4.77 22.69 -7.30
CA ALA A 84 4.93 22.40 -5.88
C ALA A 84 4.75 20.89 -5.61
N MET A 85 3.77 20.24 -6.24
CA MET A 85 3.57 18.81 -6.10
C MET A 85 4.76 17.97 -6.59
N ARG A 86 5.44 18.39 -7.67
CA ARG A 86 6.68 17.75 -8.14
C ARG A 86 7.80 17.78 -7.10
N LYS A 87 7.90 18.85 -6.30
CA LYS A 87 8.86 18.94 -5.20
C LYS A 87 8.50 18.00 -4.04
N MET A 88 7.21 17.74 -3.84
CA MET A 88 6.76 16.79 -2.82
C MET A 88 7.02 15.35 -3.22
N ARG A 89 6.71 14.98 -4.49
CA ARG A 89 6.96 13.63 -5.04
C ARG A 89 8.47 13.37 -5.09
N GLY A 90 8.93 12.32 -4.44
CA GLY A 90 10.34 11.95 -4.31
C GLY A 90 11.10 12.67 -3.19
N GLY A 91 10.72 13.91 -2.83
CA GLY A 91 11.35 14.66 -1.75
C GLY A 91 10.73 14.43 -0.37
N LYS A 92 9.40 14.48 -0.27
CA LYS A 92 8.66 14.31 1.00
C LYS A 92 7.81 13.06 1.04
N ILE A 93 7.19 12.70 -0.05
CA ILE A 93 6.45 11.46 -0.23
C ILE A 93 7.01 10.72 -1.45
N ALA A 94 7.34 9.44 -1.29
CA ALA A 94 7.85 8.60 -2.36
C ALA A 94 7.00 7.33 -2.51
N MET A 95 7.11 6.67 -3.66
CA MET A 95 6.35 5.45 -3.96
C MET A 95 7.25 4.36 -4.52
N ILE A 96 7.04 3.14 -4.03
CA ILE A 96 7.51 1.90 -4.63
C ILE A 96 6.31 1.32 -5.39
N PHE A 97 6.47 1.16 -6.71
CA PHE A 97 5.41 0.64 -7.58
C PHE A 97 5.42 -0.88 -7.62
N GLN A 98 4.28 -1.46 -7.95
CA GLN A 98 4.10 -2.91 -8.03
C GLN A 98 5.07 -3.59 -9.03
N GLU A 99 5.33 -2.94 -10.17
CA GLU A 99 6.22 -3.48 -11.21
C GLU A 99 7.47 -2.62 -11.42
N PRO A 100 8.67 -3.11 -11.06
CA PRO A 100 9.92 -2.36 -11.26
C PRO A 100 10.23 -2.04 -12.72
N MET A 101 9.77 -2.89 -13.65
CA MET A 101 10.04 -2.71 -15.08
C MET A 101 9.33 -1.50 -15.68
N THR A 102 8.18 -1.14 -15.14
CA THR A 102 7.41 0.04 -15.58
C THR A 102 7.84 1.31 -14.84
N ALA A 103 8.42 1.16 -13.65
CA ALA A 103 8.88 2.28 -12.81
C ALA A 103 10.27 2.79 -13.22
N LEU A 104 11.16 1.91 -13.71
CA LEU A 104 12.52 2.28 -14.12
C LEU A 104 12.56 2.64 -15.60
N ASN A 105 13.23 3.75 -15.95
CA ASN A 105 13.43 4.15 -17.34
C ASN A 105 14.44 3.21 -18.02
N PRO A 106 14.05 2.44 -19.06
CA PRO A 106 14.91 1.46 -19.69
C PRO A 106 16.08 2.07 -20.49
N LEU A 107 16.00 3.38 -20.81
CA LEU A 107 17.01 4.11 -21.60
C LEU A 107 18.04 4.82 -20.73
N MET A 108 17.92 4.74 -19.40
CA MET A 108 18.85 5.36 -18.47
C MET A 108 19.50 4.30 -17.56
N THR A 109 20.77 4.51 -17.23
CA THR A 109 21.43 3.65 -16.24
C THR A 109 20.86 3.88 -14.84
N ILE A 110 20.90 2.86 -13.98
CA ILE A 110 20.35 2.90 -12.62
C ILE A 110 20.95 4.06 -11.82
N GLY A 111 22.26 4.22 -11.82
CA GLY A 111 22.92 5.30 -11.09
C GLY A 111 22.55 6.70 -11.59
N LYS A 112 22.23 6.86 -12.89
CA LYS A 112 21.75 8.15 -13.42
C LYS A 112 20.35 8.47 -12.90
N GLN A 113 19.45 7.48 -12.84
CA GLN A 113 18.07 7.67 -12.36
C GLN A 113 18.06 8.06 -10.89
N ILE A 114 18.84 7.37 -10.04
CA ILE A 114 18.96 7.72 -8.61
C ILE A 114 19.60 9.10 -8.44
N ALA A 115 20.69 9.39 -9.17
CA ALA A 115 21.37 10.68 -9.10
C ALA A 115 20.48 11.85 -9.55
N GLU A 116 19.61 11.64 -10.53
CA GLU A 116 18.63 12.63 -10.98
C GLU A 116 17.67 13.02 -9.85
N MET A 117 17.14 12.06 -9.11
CA MET A 117 16.30 12.33 -7.94
C MET A 117 17.01 13.19 -6.90
N VAL A 118 18.26 12.85 -6.58
CA VAL A 118 19.07 13.59 -5.61
C VAL A 118 19.39 15.01 -6.10
N MET A 119 19.70 15.18 -7.39
CA MET A 119 19.93 16.52 -7.96
C MET A 119 18.66 17.38 -7.92
N LEU A 120 17.49 16.80 -8.21
CA LEU A 120 16.22 17.53 -8.27
C LEU A 120 15.69 17.92 -6.89
N HIS A 121 15.84 17.06 -5.88
CA HIS A 121 15.22 17.25 -4.57
C HIS A 121 16.17 17.76 -3.50
N ASP A 122 17.44 17.32 -3.50
CA ASP A 122 18.44 17.74 -2.53
C ASP A 122 19.36 18.84 -3.08
N GLY A 123 19.27 19.17 -4.38
CA GLY A 123 20.07 20.20 -5.02
C GLY A 123 21.57 19.88 -5.10
N LEU A 124 21.96 18.61 -4.92
CA LEU A 124 23.38 18.22 -4.94
C LEU A 124 23.97 18.36 -6.34
N PRO A 125 25.26 18.79 -6.44
CA PRO A 125 25.96 18.83 -7.72
C PRO A 125 26.13 17.39 -8.27
N LYS A 126 26.22 17.28 -9.60
CA LYS A 126 26.23 16.01 -10.34
C LYS A 126 27.18 14.94 -9.80
N GLN A 127 28.37 15.32 -9.36
CA GLN A 127 29.34 14.37 -8.82
C GLN A 127 28.91 13.84 -7.46
N ALA A 128 28.46 14.70 -6.55
CA ALA A 128 27.95 14.30 -5.24
C ALA A 128 26.68 13.43 -5.36
N ALA A 129 25.78 13.78 -6.29
CA ALA A 129 24.59 12.97 -6.57
C ALA A 129 24.94 11.57 -7.10
N ARG A 130 25.99 11.42 -7.91
CA ARG A 130 26.48 10.11 -8.34
C ARG A 130 27.06 9.28 -7.20
N THR A 131 27.85 9.90 -6.32
CA THR A 131 28.37 9.24 -5.11
C THR A 131 27.20 8.77 -4.26
N ARG A 132 26.22 9.65 -4.00
CA ARG A 132 24.99 9.30 -3.26
C ARG A 132 24.23 8.16 -3.89
N ALA A 133 24.14 8.10 -5.23
CA ALA A 133 23.47 6.99 -5.93
C ALA A 133 24.17 5.64 -5.65
N VAL A 134 25.50 5.60 -5.65
CA VAL A 134 26.29 4.40 -5.32
C VAL A 134 26.08 4.01 -3.85
N GLU A 135 26.12 4.98 -2.93
CA GLU A 135 25.81 4.75 -1.51
C GLU A 135 24.44 4.13 -1.32
N MET A 136 23.41 4.65 -2.00
CA MET A 136 22.07 4.08 -1.92
C MET A 136 21.99 2.66 -2.47
N LEU A 137 22.71 2.35 -3.55
CA LEU A 137 22.80 0.97 -4.05
C LEU A 137 23.50 0.03 -3.05
N HIS A 138 24.46 0.53 -2.31
CA HIS A 138 25.10 -0.20 -1.21
C HIS A 138 24.12 -0.43 -0.04
N HIS A 139 23.36 0.60 0.39
CA HIS A 139 22.34 0.49 1.45
C HIS A 139 21.28 -0.58 1.12
N VAL A 140 20.85 -0.67 -0.15
CA VAL A 140 19.93 -1.72 -0.58
C VAL A 140 20.60 -3.07 -0.87
N LYS A 141 21.84 -3.25 -0.43
CA LYS A 141 22.59 -4.51 -0.53
C LYS A 141 22.71 -5.05 -1.97
N ILE A 142 22.88 -4.15 -2.96
CA ILE A 142 23.22 -4.54 -4.34
C ILE A 142 24.73 -4.80 -4.40
N PRO A 143 25.18 -5.98 -4.88
CA PRO A 143 26.60 -6.30 -5.01
C PRO A 143 27.27 -5.45 -6.09
N GLU A 144 28.54 -5.08 -5.91
CA GLU A 144 29.32 -4.25 -6.85
C GLU A 144 28.61 -2.95 -7.24
N PRO A 145 28.19 -2.08 -6.29
CA PRO A 145 27.28 -0.96 -6.56
C PRO A 145 27.85 0.04 -7.57
N GLU A 146 29.17 0.26 -7.63
CA GLU A 146 29.84 1.15 -8.60
C GLU A 146 29.71 0.63 -10.04
N ARG A 147 29.74 -0.69 -10.22
CA ARG A 147 29.54 -1.34 -11.50
C ARG A 147 28.06 -1.30 -11.87
N ARG A 148 27.19 -1.72 -10.95
CA ARG A 148 25.74 -1.79 -11.17
C ARG A 148 25.11 -0.42 -11.42
N ALA A 149 25.64 0.65 -10.86
CA ALA A 149 25.22 2.02 -11.16
C ALA A 149 25.34 2.38 -12.66
N LYS A 150 26.23 1.71 -13.40
CA LYS A 150 26.46 1.94 -14.83
C LYS A 150 25.59 1.04 -15.74
N GLU A 151 24.88 0.06 -15.16
CA GLU A 151 24.02 -0.87 -15.88
C GLU A 151 22.63 -0.27 -16.10
N TYR A 152 21.96 -0.78 -17.14
CA TYR A 152 20.57 -0.47 -17.45
C TYR A 152 19.62 -1.46 -16.73
N PRO A 153 18.34 -1.12 -16.52
CA PRO A 153 17.39 -1.99 -15.85
C PRO A 153 17.31 -3.42 -16.44
N HIS A 154 17.37 -3.57 -17.76
CA HIS A 154 17.30 -4.86 -18.43
C HIS A 154 18.51 -5.77 -18.18
N GLN A 155 19.63 -5.23 -17.70
CA GLN A 155 20.85 -5.97 -17.37
C GLN A 155 20.84 -6.52 -15.94
N MET A 156 19.79 -6.22 -15.15
CA MET A 156 19.65 -6.61 -13.74
C MET A 156 18.60 -7.71 -13.57
N SER A 157 18.77 -8.57 -12.54
CA SER A 157 17.73 -9.52 -12.13
C SER A 157 16.49 -8.81 -11.56
N GLY A 158 15.35 -9.52 -11.45
CA GLY A 158 14.11 -8.97 -10.87
C GLY A 158 14.33 -8.40 -9.47
N GLY A 159 14.94 -9.15 -8.56
CA GLY A 159 15.23 -8.69 -7.21
C GLY A 159 16.21 -7.51 -7.16
N MET A 160 17.18 -7.43 -8.09
CA MET A 160 18.08 -6.26 -8.18
C MET A 160 17.33 -5.02 -8.68
N ARG A 161 16.41 -5.15 -9.64
CA ARG A 161 15.57 -4.03 -10.09
C ARG A 161 14.68 -3.52 -8.97
N GLN A 162 14.10 -4.43 -8.17
CA GLN A 162 13.30 -4.07 -7.00
C GLN A 162 14.13 -3.27 -5.99
N ARG A 163 15.34 -3.77 -5.64
CA ARG A 163 16.28 -3.05 -4.76
C ARG A 163 16.68 -1.69 -5.32
N ALA A 164 16.92 -1.58 -6.63
CA ALA A 164 17.25 -0.32 -7.29
C ALA A 164 16.08 0.69 -7.24
N MET A 165 14.83 0.22 -7.40
CA MET A 165 13.62 1.06 -7.24
C MET A 165 13.47 1.54 -5.80
N ILE A 166 13.73 0.69 -4.80
CA ILE A 166 13.74 1.07 -3.38
C ILE A 166 14.83 2.12 -3.12
N ALA A 167 16.06 1.91 -3.66
CA ALA A 167 17.13 2.88 -3.55
C ALA A 167 16.74 4.24 -4.13
N MET A 168 16.08 4.27 -5.28
CA MET A 168 15.57 5.49 -5.91
C MET A 168 14.50 6.17 -5.06
N ALA A 169 13.53 5.42 -4.54
CA ALA A 169 12.45 5.95 -3.72
C ALA A 169 12.96 6.55 -2.40
N LEU A 170 14.00 5.98 -1.79
CA LEU A 170 14.55 6.41 -0.51
C LEU A 170 15.77 7.34 -0.62
N ALA A 171 16.24 7.65 -1.83
CA ALA A 171 17.46 8.44 -2.05
C ALA A 171 17.44 9.81 -1.39
N CYS A 172 16.26 10.45 -1.33
CA CYS A 172 16.05 11.77 -0.72
C CYS A 172 15.43 11.68 0.70
N LYS A 173 15.46 10.51 1.35
CA LYS A 173 14.95 10.27 2.71
C LYS A 173 13.53 10.85 2.92
N PRO A 174 12.53 10.39 2.16
CA PRO A 174 11.18 10.93 2.24
C PRO A 174 10.58 10.73 3.63
N LYS A 175 9.64 11.59 4.02
CA LYS A 175 8.88 11.46 5.27
C LYS A 175 7.88 10.31 5.21
N VAL A 176 7.34 10.06 4.02
CA VAL A 176 6.32 9.01 3.75
C VAL A 176 6.76 8.16 2.56
N LEU A 177 6.74 6.86 2.73
CA LEU A 177 6.92 5.87 1.68
C LEU A 177 5.61 5.11 1.46
N VAL A 178 5.08 5.18 0.25
CA VAL A 178 3.94 4.34 -0.18
C VAL A 178 4.49 3.15 -0.94
N ALA A 179 4.33 1.94 -0.41
CA ALA A 179 4.82 0.71 -1.02
C ALA A 179 3.62 -0.11 -1.53
N ASP A 180 3.39 -0.07 -2.84
CA ASP A 180 2.28 -0.78 -3.49
C ASP A 180 2.73 -2.15 -3.96
N GLU A 181 2.37 -3.18 -3.21
CA GLU A 181 2.73 -4.58 -3.42
C GLU A 181 4.24 -4.77 -3.74
N PRO A 182 5.15 -4.31 -2.87
CA PRO A 182 6.58 -4.20 -3.18
C PRO A 182 7.29 -5.54 -3.41
N THR A 183 6.60 -6.65 -3.21
CA THR A 183 7.18 -8.01 -3.30
C THR A 183 6.43 -8.91 -4.28
N THR A 184 5.45 -8.40 -5.01
CA THR A 184 4.70 -9.15 -6.02
C THR A 184 5.65 -9.71 -7.09
N ALA A 185 5.42 -10.96 -7.50
CA ALA A 185 6.23 -11.71 -8.47
C ALA A 185 7.69 -12.01 -8.07
N LEU A 186 8.02 -11.93 -6.78
CA LEU A 186 9.28 -12.37 -6.22
C LEU A 186 9.12 -13.73 -5.51
N ASP A 187 10.18 -14.53 -5.47
CA ASP A 187 10.20 -15.72 -4.63
C ASP A 187 10.18 -15.37 -3.13
N VAL A 188 9.69 -16.29 -2.29
CA VAL A 188 9.47 -16.06 -0.85
C VAL A 188 10.74 -15.58 -0.13
N THR A 189 11.91 -16.09 -0.53
CA THR A 189 13.18 -15.71 0.09
C THR A 189 13.56 -14.26 -0.23
N ILE A 190 13.39 -13.85 -1.49
CA ILE A 190 13.65 -12.47 -1.91
C ILE A 190 12.59 -11.53 -1.33
N GLN A 191 11.33 -11.97 -1.24
CA GLN A 191 10.26 -11.21 -0.59
C GLN A 191 10.63 -10.83 0.85
N ALA A 192 11.02 -11.81 1.69
CA ALA A 192 11.45 -11.56 3.06
C ALA A 192 12.62 -10.56 3.12
N GLN A 193 13.64 -10.75 2.28
CA GLN A 193 14.79 -9.83 2.21
C GLN A 193 14.42 -8.40 1.81
N ILE A 194 13.42 -8.20 0.95
CA ILE A 194 12.94 -6.87 0.54
C ILE A 194 12.17 -6.20 1.67
N LEU A 195 11.34 -6.94 2.40
CA LEU A 195 10.57 -6.42 3.53
C LEU A 195 11.50 -6.04 4.69
N ASP A 196 12.47 -6.88 5.02
CA ASP A 196 13.52 -6.58 6.01
C ASP A 196 14.29 -5.30 5.63
N LEU A 197 14.66 -5.19 4.35
CA LEU A 197 15.36 -4.02 3.83
C LEU A 197 14.52 -2.74 3.99
N ILE A 198 13.23 -2.77 3.65
CA ILE A 198 12.33 -1.62 3.84
C ILE A 198 12.24 -1.28 5.33
N GLY A 199 12.12 -2.27 6.21
CA GLY A 199 12.07 -2.08 7.65
C GLY A 199 13.38 -1.51 8.22
N ASP A 200 14.55 -1.98 7.76
CA ASP A 200 15.85 -1.44 8.15
C ASP A 200 15.96 0.05 7.80
N LEU A 201 15.65 0.39 6.54
CA LEU A 201 15.72 1.77 6.03
C LEU A 201 14.65 2.68 6.66
N GLN A 202 13.48 2.15 6.98
CA GLN A 202 12.45 2.86 7.73
C GLN A 202 12.96 3.27 9.11
N ARG A 203 13.59 2.36 9.85
CA ARG A 203 14.16 2.64 11.18
C ARG A 203 15.32 3.64 11.09
N GLU A 204 16.18 3.50 10.09
CA GLU A 204 17.32 4.39 9.88
C GLU A 204 16.90 5.82 9.57
N PHE A 205 15.88 6.01 8.71
CA PHE A 205 15.46 7.32 8.22
C PHE A 205 14.27 7.91 8.96
N GLY A 206 13.59 7.13 9.81
CA GLY A 206 12.36 7.56 10.50
C GLY A 206 11.18 7.76 9.56
N THR A 207 11.20 7.13 8.38
CA THR A 207 10.16 7.24 7.35
C THR A 207 8.89 6.53 7.79
N ALA A 208 7.71 7.14 7.59
CA ALA A 208 6.43 6.46 7.74
C ALA A 208 6.16 5.60 6.50
N VAL A 209 5.63 4.39 6.67
CA VAL A 209 5.36 3.47 5.56
C VAL A 209 3.87 3.18 5.45
N VAL A 210 3.30 3.38 4.26
CA VAL A 210 1.98 2.85 3.88
C VAL A 210 2.26 1.62 3.01
N LEU A 211 2.06 0.42 3.58
CA LEU A 211 2.31 -0.85 2.91
C LEU A 211 1.01 -1.41 2.35
N ILE A 212 0.90 -1.48 1.04
CA ILE A 212 -0.22 -2.13 0.37
C ILE A 212 0.18 -3.56 0.03
N THR A 213 -0.62 -4.52 0.49
CA THR A 213 -0.40 -5.94 0.22
C THR A 213 -1.72 -6.71 0.34
N HIS A 214 -1.77 -7.88 -0.27
CA HIS A 214 -2.83 -8.88 -0.05
C HIS A 214 -2.34 -10.03 0.87
N ASP A 215 -1.07 -10.02 1.26
CA ASP A 215 -0.46 -11.04 2.11
C ASP A 215 -0.54 -10.63 3.59
N LEU A 216 -1.45 -11.29 4.32
CA LEU A 216 -1.63 -11.04 5.76
C LEU A 216 -0.45 -11.56 6.61
N GLY A 217 0.34 -12.52 6.11
CA GLY A 217 1.58 -12.95 6.77
C GLY A 217 2.59 -11.81 6.82
N VAL A 218 2.76 -11.11 5.70
CA VAL A 218 3.59 -9.90 5.61
C VAL A 218 3.10 -8.82 6.58
N VAL A 219 1.79 -8.61 6.66
CA VAL A 219 1.19 -7.63 7.60
C VAL A 219 1.52 -7.96 9.04
N ALA A 220 1.39 -9.24 9.43
CA ALA A 220 1.67 -9.70 10.79
C ALA A 220 3.11 -9.43 11.23
N GLU A 221 4.07 -9.51 10.29
CA GLU A 221 5.49 -9.35 10.57
C GLU A 221 5.97 -7.88 10.52
N THR A 222 5.33 -7.04 9.68
CA THR A 222 5.91 -5.73 9.34
C THR A 222 5.11 -4.54 9.83
N ALA A 223 3.78 -4.65 10.01
CA ALA A 223 2.94 -3.51 10.30
C ALA A 223 2.57 -3.39 11.79
N GLN A 224 2.31 -2.17 12.22
CA GLN A 224 1.77 -1.88 13.56
C GLN A 224 0.25 -1.78 13.54
N ARG A 225 -0.30 -1.17 12.49
CA ARG A 225 -1.74 -1.02 12.29
C ARG A 225 -2.13 -1.46 10.90
N VAL A 226 -3.40 -1.81 10.75
CA VAL A 226 -3.94 -2.30 9.48
C VAL A 226 -5.30 -1.68 9.19
N VAL A 227 -5.46 -1.28 7.94
CA VAL A 227 -6.72 -0.84 7.34
C VAL A 227 -7.16 -1.92 6.37
N VAL A 228 -8.34 -2.47 6.57
CA VAL A 228 -8.95 -3.44 5.66
C VAL A 228 -9.90 -2.72 4.73
N MET A 229 -9.68 -2.87 3.42
CA MET A 229 -10.51 -2.26 2.38
C MET A 229 -11.38 -3.31 1.69
N TYR A 230 -12.63 -2.97 1.43
CA TYR A 230 -13.56 -3.74 0.62
C TYR A 230 -14.38 -2.81 -0.28
N ALA A 231 -14.43 -3.12 -1.57
CA ALA A 231 -15.22 -2.39 -2.56
C ALA A 231 -15.06 -0.84 -2.49
N GLY A 232 -13.81 -0.37 -2.43
CA GLY A 232 -13.46 1.05 -2.40
C GLY A 232 -13.61 1.74 -1.05
N ARG A 233 -13.92 1.01 0.02
CA ARG A 233 -14.15 1.55 1.36
C ARG A 233 -13.33 0.87 2.43
N LYS A 234 -13.06 1.58 3.49
CA LYS A 234 -12.53 1.03 4.73
C LYS A 234 -13.65 0.29 5.48
N VAL A 235 -13.42 -0.97 5.83
CA VAL A 235 -14.38 -1.80 6.56
C VAL A 235 -13.92 -2.14 7.98
N GLU A 236 -12.61 -2.17 8.23
CA GLU A 236 -12.04 -2.36 9.56
C GLU A 236 -10.70 -1.65 9.68
N GLU A 237 -10.36 -1.14 10.86
CA GLU A 237 -9.05 -0.60 11.21
C GLU A 237 -8.75 -0.94 12.66
N ALA A 238 -7.57 -1.53 12.90
CA ALA A 238 -7.11 -1.92 14.22
C ALA A 238 -5.58 -2.00 14.29
N SER A 239 -5.03 -2.23 15.48
CA SER A 239 -3.69 -2.77 15.61
C SER A 239 -3.62 -4.15 14.94
N VAL A 240 -2.45 -4.54 14.45
CA VAL A 240 -2.26 -5.86 13.83
C VAL A 240 -2.64 -6.97 14.82
N GLY A 241 -2.21 -6.87 16.09
CA GLY A 241 -2.54 -7.85 17.12
C GLY A 241 -4.05 -8.04 17.30
N GLU A 242 -4.82 -6.95 17.39
CA GLU A 242 -6.28 -7.00 17.54
C GLU A 242 -6.98 -7.56 16.30
N LEU A 243 -6.56 -7.17 15.10
CA LEU A 243 -7.15 -7.72 13.88
C LEU A 243 -6.98 -9.24 13.79
N PHE A 244 -5.81 -9.76 14.16
CA PHE A 244 -5.52 -11.20 14.10
C PHE A 244 -6.19 -11.99 15.23
N ALA A 245 -6.27 -11.41 16.44
CA ALA A 245 -6.87 -12.06 17.60
C ALA A 245 -8.41 -11.99 17.57
N ASN A 246 -8.97 -10.85 17.22
CA ASN A 246 -10.39 -10.56 17.34
C ASN A 246 -10.91 -9.69 16.18
N PRO A 247 -10.86 -10.16 14.92
CA PRO A 247 -11.41 -9.42 13.80
C PRO A 247 -12.92 -9.18 14.00
N LEU A 248 -13.37 -7.96 13.76
CA LEU A 248 -14.76 -7.57 13.99
C LEU A 248 -15.63 -7.80 12.76
N HIS A 249 -15.22 -7.27 11.61
CA HIS A 249 -16.00 -7.39 10.39
C HIS A 249 -15.88 -8.81 9.80
N PRO A 250 -16.99 -9.42 9.29
CA PRO A 250 -16.96 -10.78 8.73
C PRO A 250 -16.00 -10.98 7.55
N TYR A 251 -15.68 -9.93 6.80
CA TYR A 251 -14.73 -10.02 5.70
C TYR A 251 -13.27 -10.29 6.14
N PRO A 252 -12.67 -9.54 7.08
CA PRO A 252 -11.36 -9.90 7.65
C PRO A 252 -11.35 -11.28 8.32
N LYS A 253 -12.45 -11.68 9.00
CA LYS A 253 -12.60 -13.07 9.53
C LYS A 253 -12.42 -14.11 8.42
N GLY A 254 -13.04 -13.86 7.26
CA GLY A 254 -12.93 -14.72 6.09
C GLY A 254 -11.50 -14.73 5.52
N LEU A 255 -10.86 -13.55 5.38
CA LEU A 255 -9.48 -13.44 4.90
C LEU A 255 -8.50 -14.21 5.79
N LEU A 256 -8.58 -14.04 7.12
CA LEU A 256 -7.76 -14.75 8.09
C LEU A 256 -8.03 -16.27 8.09
N GLY A 257 -9.29 -16.67 7.88
CA GLY A 257 -9.69 -18.08 7.75
C GLY A 257 -9.15 -18.76 6.48
N SER A 258 -8.74 -17.99 5.47
CA SER A 258 -8.15 -18.49 4.22
C SER A 258 -6.64 -18.67 4.29
N ILE A 259 -5.97 -18.28 5.39
CA ILE A 259 -4.52 -18.43 5.56
C ILE A 259 -4.21 -19.87 5.97
N PRO A 260 -3.32 -20.60 5.23
CA PRO A 260 -2.87 -21.91 5.64
C PRO A 260 -2.15 -21.86 7.00
N ARG A 261 -2.58 -22.65 7.97
CA ARG A 261 -1.88 -22.75 9.25
C ARG A 261 -0.64 -23.61 9.07
N VAL A 262 0.53 -23.09 9.46
CA VAL A 262 1.78 -23.87 9.47
C VAL A 262 1.61 -25.00 10.49
N GLY A 263 1.58 -26.25 9.98
CA GLY A 263 1.36 -27.45 10.81
C GLY A 263 0.19 -28.32 10.35
N SER A 264 -0.80 -27.78 9.64
CA SER A 264 -1.90 -28.58 9.06
C SER A 264 -1.47 -29.42 7.86
N ALA A 265 -0.28 -29.20 7.30
CA ALA A 265 0.27 -29.95 6.16
C ALA A 265 1.06 -31.22 6.55
N ARG A 266 1.15 -31.55 7.84
CA ARG A 266 1.82 -32.77 8.31
C ARG A 266 0.81 -33.88 8.54
N GLY A 267 0.48 -34.60 7.47
CA GLY A 267 -0.15 -35.91 7.62
C GLY A 267 -1.49 -36.06 6.97
N LEU A 268 -1.66 -37.14 6.42
CA LEU A 268 -2.61 -37.90 5.67
C LEU A 268 -4.08 -37.93 6.18
N ASP A 269 -4.41 -37.24 7.28
CA ASP A 269 -5.76 -37.13 7.83
C ASP A 269 -6.11 -35.65 8.10
N VAL A 270 -6.36 -34.88 7.02
CA VAL A 270 -7.02 -33.57 7.15
C VAL A 270 -8.49 -33.85 7.43
N SER A 271 -8.95 -33.55 8.64
CA SER A 271 -10.36 -33.62 8.96
C SER A 271 -11.15 -32.70 8.02
N PRO A 272 -12.41 -33.03 7.65
CA PRO A 272 -13.25 -32.17 6.78
C PRO A 272 -13.38 -30.72 7.29
N ASP A 273 -13.17 -30.48 8.58
CA ASP A 273 -13.23 -29.18 9.24
C ASP A 273 -11.92 -28.34 9.06
N GLU A 274 -10.82 -28.92 8.59
CA GLU A 274 -9.55 -28.23 8.35
C GLU A 274 -9.38 -27.71 6.91
N ARG A 275 -10.39 -27.81 6.07
CA ARG A 275 -10.37 -27.21 4.75
C ARG A 275 -10.28 -25.69 4.87
N LEU A 276 -9.41 -25.07 4.06
CA LEU A 276 -9.31 -23.61 3.96
C LEU A 276 -10.72 -23.04 3.71
N ARG A 277 -11.14 -22.10 4.56
CA ARG A 277 -12.44 -21.44 4.41
C ARG A 277 -12.31 -20.37 3.33
N GLU A 278 -12.88 -20.62 2.18
CA GLU A 278 -12.98 -19.61 1.12
C GLU A 278 -14.12 -18.62 1.40
N ILE A 279 -13.90 -17.36 1.09
CA ILE A 279 -14.97 -16.35 1.06
C ILE A 279 -15.77 -16.58 -0.21
N SER A 280 -16.96 -17.14 -0.09
CA SER A 280 -17.83 -17.47 -1.23
C SER A 280 -18.19 -16.24 -2.06
N GLY A 281 -18.37 -16.42 -3.37
CA GLY A 281 -18.79 -15.39 -4.31
C GLY A 281 -17.66 -14.45 -4.75
N MET A 282 -18.00 -13.45 -5.54
CA MET A 282 -17.07 -12.45 -6.07
C MET A 282 -17.28 -11.08 -5.44
N VAL A 283 -16.23 -10.27 -5.42
CA VAL A 283 -16.33 -8.86 -5.04
C VAL A 283 -17.29 -8.17 -6.03
N PRO A 284 -18.29 -7.41 -5.55
CA PRO A 284 -19.20 -6.70 -6.44
C PRO A 284 -18.44 -5.67 -7.27
N ALA A 285 -18.88 -5.48 -8.52
CA ALA A 285 -18.29 -4.49 -9.38
C ALA A 285 -18.51 -3.07 -8.79
N LEU A 286 -17.47 -2.24 -8.81
CA LEU A 286 -17.51 -0.91 -8.19
C LEU A 286 -18.51 0.08 -8.83
N ASN A 287 -19.04 -0.25 -10.02
CA ASN A 287 -20.11 0.49 -10.69
C ASN A 287 -21.51 -0.07 -10.40
N ASP A 288 -21.61 -1.19 -9.65
CA ASP A 288 -22.88 -1.86 -9.34
C ASP A 288 -22.86 -2.34 -7.87
N LEU A 289 -22.59 -1.43 -6.95
CA LEU A 289 -22.57 -1.74 -5.52
C LEU A 289 -23.99 -1.79 -4.96
N PRO A 290 -24.30 -2.75 -4.05
CA PRO A 290 -25.58 -2.80 -3.36
C PRO A 290 -25.80 -1.52 -2.53
N PRO A 291 -27.06 -1.12 -2.28
CA PRO A 291 -27.37 0.09 -1.52
C PRO A 291 -26.92 0.02 -0.05
N GLY A 292 -26.87 -1.18 0.51
CA GLY A 292 -26.45 -1.42 1.89
C GLY A 292 -24.96 -1.73 2.04
N CYS A 293 -24.64 -2.70 2.87
CA CYS A 293 -23.27 -3.19 3.04
C CYS A 293 -22.78 -3.90 1.78
N ALA A 294 -21.68 -3.44 1.20
CA ALA A 294 -21.12 -4.05 -0.01
C ALA A 294 -20.74 -5.53 0.16
N PHE A 295 -20.43 -5.96 1.38
CA PHE A 295 -20.12 -7.35 1.70
C PHE A 295 -21.36 -8.21 1.97
N ALA A 296 -22.57 -7.64 2.14
CA ALA A 296 -23.77 -8.39 2.49
C ALA A 296 -24.06 -9.62 1.59
N PRO A 297 -23.85 -9.58 0.26
CA PRO A 297 -24.06 -10.73 -0.62
C PRO A 297 -23.15 -11.94 -0.34
N ARG A 298 -22.00 -11.71 0.31
CA ARG A 298 -21.00 -12.73 0.64
C ARG A 298 -20.95 -13.04 2.14
N CYS A 299 -21.71 -12.29 2.94
CA CYS A 299 -21.67 -12.35 4.40
C CYS A 299 -22.58 -13.44 4.93
N THR A 300 -22.02 -14.43 5.63
CA THR A 300 -22.81 -15.49 6.30
C THR A 300 -23.63 -14.99 7.49
N GLN A 301 -23.34 -13.76 7.98
CA GLN A 301 -24.01 -13.11 9.10
C GLN A 301 -24.90 -11.95 8.65
N ALA A 302 -25.24 -11.86 7.35
CA ALA A 302 -26.02 -10.75 6.83
C ALA A 302 -27.45 -10.76 7.41
N ALA A 303 -27.83 -9.63 8.02
CA ALA A 303 -29.21 -9.35 8.45
C ALA A 303 -29.95 -8.52 7.38
N PRO A 304 -31.31 -8.45 7.42
CA PRO A 304 -32.08 -7.66 6.45
C PRO A 304 -31.61 -6.20 6.33
N ARG A 305 -31.22 -5.57 7.44
CA ARG A 305 -30.65 -4.21 7.46
C ARG A 305 -29.39 -4.06 6.61
N CYS A 306 -28.53 -5.10 6.58
CA CYS A 306 -27.29 -5.08 5.81
C CYS A 306 -27.52 -4.92 4.29
N HIS A 307 -28.69 -5.32 3.77
CA HIS A 307 -29.02 -5.21 2.35
C HIS A 307 -29.54 -3.84 1.94
N VAL A 308 -30.07 -3.07 2.89
CA VAL A 308 -30.74 -1.79 2.60
C VAL A 308 -30.00 -0.57 3.17
N GLU A 309 -29.25 -0.76 4.25
CA GLU A 309 -28.56 0.33 4.95
C GLU A 309 -27.07 0.01 5.13
N ARG A 310 -26.23 1.00 4.83
CA ARG A 310 -24.78 0.88 5.00
C ARG A 310 -24.42 1.08 6.47
N PRO A 311 -23.60 0.17 7.08
CA PRO A 311 -23.08 0.41 8.42
C PRO A 311 -22.11 1.59 8.43
N PRO A 312 -22.17 2.47 9.43
CA PRO A 312 -21.17 3.50 9.64
C PRO A 312 -19.83 2.87 10.05
N PHE A 313 -18.73 3.55 9.70
CA PHE A 313 -17.41 3.20 10.20
C PHE A 313 -17.21 3.89 11.55
N GLU A 314 -17.21 3.13 12.63
CA GLU A 314 -17.21 3.67 13.99
C GLU A 314 -16.36 2.85 14.95
N LEU A 315 -15.99 3.45 16.07
CA LEU A 315 -15.26 2.78 17.16
C LEU A 315 -16.15 1.72 17.80
N LYS A 316 -15.71 0.48 17.79
CA LYS A 316 -16.41 -0.67 18.39
C LYS A 316 -15.74 -1.14 19.68
N GLN A 317 -14.41 -1.05 19.73
CA GLN A 317 -13.58 -1.37 20.89
C GLN A 317 -12.42 -0.36 20.95
N PRO A 318 -11.68 -0.25 22.05
CA PRO A 318 -10.55 0.66 22.14
C PRO A 318 -9.59 0.50 20.95
N ASP A 319 -9.37 1.58 20.20
CA ASP A 319 -8.54 1.64 18.99
C ASP A 319 -8.91 0.63 17.89
N HIS A 320 -10.15 0.11 17.90
CA HIS A 320 -10.65 -0.86 16.93
C HIS A 320 -11.96 -0.40 16.29
N PHE A 321 -11.91 -0.04 15.03
CA PHE A 321 -13.02 0.51 14.26
C PHE A 321 -13.52 -0.50 13.23
N ALA A 322 -14.85 -0.58 13.07
CA ALA A 322 -15.44 -1.44 12.04
C ALA A 322 -16.74 -0.85 11.47
N ALA A 323 -16.99 -1.16 10.18
CA ALA A 323 -18.23 -0.82 9.49
C ALA A 323 -19.15 -2.08 9.42
N CYS A 324 -19.69 -2.50 10.56
CA CYS A 324 -20.53 -3.67 10.65
C CYS A 324 -21.70 -3.46 11.64
N TRP A 325 -22.89 -3.94 11.27
CA TRP A 325 -24.09 -3.91 12.15
C TRP A 325 -24.10 -5.04 13.20
N GLN A 326 -23.26 -6.07 13.01
CA GLN A 326 -23.25 -7.27 13.85
C GLN A 326 -22.18 -7.21 14.96
N THR A 327 -21.50 -6.08 15.11
CA THR A 327 -20.44 -5.86 16.11
C THR A 327 -20.74 -4.68 17.02
#